data_ef107e39f8d5ad0957d9038e86159636
#
_entry.id   ef107e39f8d5ad0957d9038e86159636
#
_cell.length_a   1.000
_cell.length_b   1.000
_cell.length_c   1.000
_cell.angle_alpha   90.00
_cell.angle_beta   90.00
_cell.angle_gamma   90.00
#
_symmetry.space_group_name_H-M   'P 1'
#
loop_
_entity.id
_entity.type
_entity.pdbx_description
1 polymer ?
#
loop_
_entity_poly.entity_id
_entity_poly.type
_entity_poly.pdbx_seq_one_letter_code
_entity_poly.pdbx_strand_id
1 'polypeptide(L)'
;CPRCDIAERLLKTHNIGGVVLKKRNNLYGLLKELGAQEEDEISSFPVFYDGTRAYTSDTFLQKYGEPLLIENPDRFVLFPIRYTDLWEMYERLVASFWTVSEINFSQDEADFLKMSENECSFIKNILAFFAASDGIVNENLARNFSDEVQIPEAKSFYSVQQFNETIHSQTYSLMIDRYVTNVDEKTHLLRGAQT
;
A
#
# COMPACT_ATOMS: atom_id res chain seq x y z
N CYS A 1 -10.94 -14.89 -1.37
CA CYS A 1 -9.50 -15.14 -1.15
C CYS A 1 -8.73 -14.21 -2.08
N PRO A 2 -7.81 -13.36 -1.58
CA PRO A 2 -7.08 -12.39 -2.41
C PRO A 2 -6.42 -13.04 -3.64
N ARG A 3 -5.78 -14.19 -3.48
CA ARG A 3 -5.16 -14.91 -4.60
C ARG A 3 -6.15 -15.33 -5.69
N CYS A 4 -7.38 -15.72 -5.30
CA CYS A 4 -8.42 -16.05 -6.28
C CYS A 4 -8.86 -14.82 -7.07
N ASP A 5 -8.99 -13.69 -6.41
CA ASP A 5 -9.45 -12.45 -7.04
C ASP A 5 -8.40 -11.90 -8.01
N ILE A 6 -7.12 -11.98 -7.65
CA ILE A 6 -5.98 -11.66 -8.54
C ILE A 6 -6.00 -12.56 -9.77
N ALA A 7 -6.14 -13.87 -9.59
CA ALA A 7 -6.14 -14.81 -10.71
C ALA A 7 -7.33 -14.64 -11.65
N GLU A 8 -8.54 -14.39 -11.11
CA GLU A 8 -9.71 -14.08 -11.94
C GLU A 8 -9.51 -12.80 -12.76
N ARG A 9 -8.85 -11.79 -12.17
CA ARG A 9 -8.46 -10.56 -12.89
C ARG A 9 -7.46 -10.85 -13.99
N LEU A 10 -6.40 -11.63 -13.70
CA LEU A 10 -5.37 -11.98 -14.68
C LEU A 10 -5.95 -12.79 -15.87
N LEU A 11 -6.81 -13.75 -15.60
CA LEU A 11 -7.51 -14.50 -16.65
C LEU A 11 -8.28 -13.56 -17.59
N LYS A 12 -8.97 -12.57 -17.05
CA LYS A 12 -9.70 -11.56 -17.82
C LYS A 12 -8.77 -10.63 -18.60
N THR A 13 -7.73 -10.12 -17.95
CA THR A 13 -6.79 -9.14 -18.54
C THR A 13 -6.03 -9.74 -19.71
N HIS A 14 -5.61 -11.00 -19.61
CA HIS A 14 -4.87 -11.69 -20.66
C HIS A 14 -5.78 -12.45 -21.64
N ASN A 15 -7.10 -12.31 -21.53
CA ASN A 15 -8.10 -13.01 -22.35
C ASN A 15 -7.87 -14.53 -22.39
N ILE A 16 -7.51 -15.11 -21.24
CA ILE A 16 -7.27 -16.53 -21.07
C ILE A 16 -8.60 -17.21 -20.75
N GLY A 17 -8.99 -18.17 -21.58
CA GLY A 17 -10.13 -19.03 -21.34
C GLY A 17 -9.82 -20.03 -20.21
N GLY A 18 -10.05 -19.64 -18.97
CA GLY A 18 -9.71 -20.47 -17.82
C GLY A 18 -10.68 -20.38 -16.66
N VAL A 19 -10.50 -21.24 -15.68
CA VAL A 19 -11.36 -21.36 -14.49
C VAL A 19 -10.52 -21.36 -13.22
N VAL A 20 -10.97 -20.59 -12.21
CA VAL A 20 -10.41 -20.61 -10.86
C VAL A 20 -11.18 -21.62 -9.99
N LEU A 21 -10.50 -22.65 -9.55
CA LEU A 21 -11.07 -23.70 -8.70
C LEU A 21 -10.81 -23.38 -7.22
N LYS A 22 -11.80 -22.86 -6.54
CA LYS A 22 -11.65 -22.35 -5.14
C LYS A 22 -11.58 -23.44 -4.09
N LYS A 23 -12.36 -24.50 -4.22
CA LYS A 23 -12.37 -25.73 -3.38
C LYS A 23 -13.37 -26.74 -3.96
N ARG A 24 -12.98 -27.99 -4.11
CA ARG A 24 -13.91 -29.08 -4.48
C ARG A 24 -13.52 -30.40 -3.86
N ASN A 25 -14.53 -31.24 -3.54
CA ASN A 25 -14.33 -32.55 -2.96
C ASN A 25 -13.74 -33.57 -3.94
N ASN A 26 -13.83 -33.33 -5.26
CA ASN A 26 -13.26 -34.19 -6.31
C ASN A 26 -12.52 -33.35 -7.35
N LEU A 27 -11.39 -32.78 -6.94
CA LEU A 27 -10.54 -31.97 -7.83
C LEU A 27 -9.98 -32.79 -8.99
N TYR A 28 -9.44 -33.96 -8.70
CA TYR A 28 -8.83 -34.82 -9.73
C TYR A 28 -9.84 -35.29 -10.78
N GLY A 29 -11.06 -35.63 -10.39
CA GLY A 29 -12.13 -35.95 -11.32
C GLY A 29 -12.46 -34.81 -12.26
N LEU A 30 -12.54 -33.59 -11.73
CA LEU A 30 -12.81 -32.40 -12.52
C LEU A 30 -11.66 -32.05 -13.49
N LEU A 31 -10.42 -32.12 -13.04
CA LEU A 31 -9.26 -31.84 -13.90
C LEU A 31 -9.15 -32.84 -15.05
N LYS A 32 -9.46 -34.11 -14.79
CA LYS A 32 -9.53 -35.17 -15.79
C LYS A 32 -10.67 -34.93 -16.81
N GLU A 33 -11.84 -34.49 -16.35
CA GLU A 33 -12.95 -34.11 -17.22
C GLU A 33 -12.61 -32.90 -18.12
N LEU A 34 -11.79 -31.97 -17.59
CA LEU A 34 -11.31 -30.80 -18.35
C LEU A 34 -10.11 -31.12 -19.25
N GLY A 35 -9.60 -32.36 -19.25
CA GLY A 35 -8.45 -32.77 -20.06
C GLY A 35 -7.13 -32.16 -19.60
N ALA A 36 -7.03 -31.73 -18.35
CA ALA A 36 -5.82 -31.11 -17.81
C ALA A 36 -4.68 -32.13 -17.74
N GLN A 37 -3.50 -31.75 -18.22
CA GLN A 37 -2.26 -32.50 -17.99
C GLN A 37 -1.74 -32.14 -16.59
N GLU A 38 -1.53 -33.14 -15.74
CA GLU A 38 -0.94 -32.95 -14.43
C GLU A 38 0.56 -32.69 -14.59
N GLU A 39 1.02 -31.50 -14.22
CA GLU A 39 2.46 -31.20 -14.13
C GLU A 39 2.96 -31.04 -12.70
N ASP A 40 2.09 -30.73 -11.74
CA ASP A 40 2.48 -30.52 -10.35
C ASP A 40 1.62 -31.34 -9.38
N GLU A 41 2.23 -31.82 -8.30
CA GLU A 41 1.47 -32.31 -7.15
C GLU A 41 0.60 -31.20 -6.60
N ILE A 42 -0.70 -31.24 -6.92
CA ILE A 42 -1.66 -30.24 -6.46
C ILE A 42 -1.89 -30.44 -4.97
N SER A 43 -1.02 -29.88 -4.17
CA SER A 43 -1.05 -29.97 -2.71
C SER A 43 -1.85 -28.88 -2.02
N SER A 44 -2.24 -27.82 -2.76
CA SER A 44 -2.89 -26.64 -2.17
C SER A 44 -3.92 -25.98 -3.07
N PHE A 45 -4.91 -25.33 -2.46
CA PHE A 45 -5.89 -24.49 -3.15
C PHE A 45 -5.54 -22.99 -3.00
N PRO A 46 -5.95 -22.17 -3.94
CA PRO A 46 -6.73 -22.43 -5.16
C PRO A 46 -5.91 -23.06 -6.28
N VAL A 47 -6.59 -23.80 -7.17
CA VAL A 47 -6.03 -24.33 -8.42
C VAL A 47 -6.58 -23.51 -9.59
N PHE A 48 -5.72 -23.21 -10.53
CA PHE A 48 -6.04 -22.43 -11.74
C PHE A 48 -5.91 -23.29 -12.98
N TYR A 49 -6.87 -23.21 -13.85
CA TYR A 49 -6.87 -23.93 -15.12
C TYR A 49 -6.98 -22.92 -16.26
N ASP A 50 -5.99 -22.91 -17.16
CA ASP A 50 -5.90 -21.94 -18.26
C ASP A 50 -6.52 -22.44 -19.58
N GLY A 51 -7.25 -23.53 -19.54
CA GLY A 51 -7.82 -24.19 -20.70
C GLY A 51 -6.97 -25.35 -21.23
N THR A 52 -5.74 -25.51 -20.75
CA THR A 52 -4.81 -26.55 -21.17
C THR A 52 -4.19 -27.28 -19.98
N ARG A 53 -3.74 -26.54 -18.97
CA ARG A 53 -3.03 -27.08 -17.80
C ARG A 53 -3.60 -26.55 -16.50
N ALA A 54 -3.45 -27.33 -15.44
CA ALA A 54 -3.73 -26.91 -14.07
C ALA A 54 -2.44 -26.42 -13.40
N TYR A 55 -2.57 -25.36 -12.61
CA TYR A 55 -1.47 -24.72 -11.92
C TYR A 55 -1.80 -24.56 -10.44
N THR A 56 -0.79 -24.69 -9.58
CA THR A 56 -0.87 -24.16 -8.23
C THR A 56 -0.92 -22.63 -8.25
N SER A 57 -1.27 -22.00 -7.13
CA SER A 57 -1.28 -20.51 -7.05
C SER A 57 0.04 -19.90 -7.49
N ASP A 58 1.14 -20.51 -7.05
CA ASP A 58 2.46 -19.93 -7.23
C ASP A 58 2.93 -20.06 -8.69
N THR A 59 2.76 -21.24 -9.29
CA THR A 59 3.08 -21.47 -10.71
C THR A 59 2.18 -20.66 -11.65
N PHE A 60 0.91 -20.46 -11.33
CA PHE A 60 0.03 -19.61 -12.09
C PHE A 60 0.45 -18.14 -12.05
N LEU A 61 0.73 -17.62 -10.83
CA LEU A 61 1.20 -16.25 -10.67
C LEU A 61 2.57 -16.03 -11.29
N GLN A 62 3.45 -17.03 -11.25
CA GLN A 62 4.74 -16.97 -11.92
C GLN A 62 4.60 -16.87 -13.45
N LYS A 63 3.61 -17.54 -14.03
CA LYS A 63 3.37 -17.54 -15.48
C LYS A 63 2.60 -16.31 -15.97
N TYR A 64 1.58 -15.86 -15.21
CA TYR A 64 0.62 -14.84 -15.63
C TYR A 64 0.57 -13.63 -14.72
N GLY A 65 1.23 -13.68 -13.57
CA GLY A 65 1.19 -12.63 -12.55
C GLY A 65 1.93 -11.38 -13.00
N GLU A 66 1.54 -10.27 -12.40
CA GLU A 66 2.26 -9.01 -12.57
C GLU A 66 3.62 -9.11 -11.85
N PRO A 67 4.72 -8.67 -12.47
CA PRO A 67 6.06 -8.72 -11.89
C PRO A 67 6.15 -8.10 -10.48
N LEU A 68 5.27 -7.12 -10.20
CA LEU A 68 5.19 -6.41 -8.94
C LEU A 68 4.89 -7.32 -7.74
N LEU A 69 4.07 -8.37 -7.94
CA LEU A 69 3.53 -9.24 -6.88
C LEU A 69 4.12 -10.67 -6.91
N ILE A 70 4.89 -11.01 -7.93
CA ILE A 70 5.52 -12.33 -8.04
C ILE A 70 6.72 -12.39 -7.10
N GLU A 71 6.86 -13.48 -6.36
CA GLU A 71 8.02 -13.68 -5.52
C GLU A 71 9.31 -13.55 -6.32
N ASN A 72 10.17 -12.65 -5.89
CA ASN A 72 11.45 -12.36 -6.51
C ASN A 72 12.58 -12.78 -5.54
N PRO A 73 13.33 -13.85 -5.85
CA PRO A 73 14.46 -14.28 -5.02
C PRO A 73 15.57 -13.23 -4.95
N ASP A 74 15.67 -12.36 -5.98
CA ASP A 74 16.67 -11.28 -6.06
C ASP A 74 16.20 -9.99 -5.39
N ARG A 75 15.02 -9.96 -4.76
CA ARG A 75 14.41 -8.74 -4.18
C ARG A 75 15.25 -8.03 -3.12
N PHE A 76 16.27 -8.67 -2.61
CA PHE A 76 17.19 -8.10 -1.61
C PHE A 76 18.34 -7.31 -2.25
N VAL A 77 18.48 -7.36 -3.57
CA VAL A 77 19.55 -6.68 -4.33
C VAL A 77 18.92 -5.63 -5.23
N LEU A 78 19.25 -4.35 -4.97
CA LEU A 78 18.66 -3.23 -5.68
C LEU A 78 19.21 -3.09 -7.12
N PHE A 79 20.51 -3.33 -7.33
CA PHE A 79 21.13 -3.18 -8.64
C PHE A 79 21.34 -4.52 -9.35
N PRO A 80 21.25 -4.54 -10.70
CA PRO A 80 20.95 -3.39 -11.58
C PRO A 80 19.49 -2.97 -11.51
N ILE A 81 19.22 -1.67 -11.67
CA ILE A 81 17.84 -1.13 -11.76
C ILE A 81 17.16 -1.71 -13.00
N ARG A 82 16.00 -2.34 -12.79
CA ARG A 82 15.21 -2.98 -13.85
C ARG A 82 14.01 -2.14 -14.26
N TYR A 83 13.41 -1.41 -13.32
CA TYR A 83 12.23 -0.58 -13.50
C TYR A 83 12.60 0.89 -13.30
N THR A 84 13.13 1.49 -14.37
CA THR A 84 13.66 2.86 -14.35
C THR A 84 12.62 3.92 -14.03
N ASP A 85 11.38 3.73 -14.45
CA ASP A 85 10.24 4.61 -14.14
C ASP A 85 9.93 4.63 -12.63
N LEU A 86 9.91 3.47 -11.98
CA LEU A 86 9.74 3.38 -10.52
C LEU A 86 10.92 3.99 -9.77
N TRP A 87 12.14 3.75 -10.30
CA TRP A 87 13.34 4.33 -9.72
C TRP A 87 13.37 5.85 -9.82
N GLU A 88 12.99 6.42 -10.97
CA GLU A 88 12.85 7.85 -11.14
C GLU A 88 11.80 8.47 -10.21
N MET A 89 10.70 7.77 -9.94
CA MET A 89 9.71 8.21 -8.96
C MET A 89 10.31 8.26 -7.55
N TYR A 90 11.07 7.23 -7.17
CA TYR A 90 11.81 7.19 -5.91
C TYR A 90 12.79 8.37 -5.80
N GLU A 91 13.62 8.61 -6.83
CA GLU A 91 14.60 9.71 -6.83
C GLU A 91 13.93 11.08 -6.71
N ARG A 92 12.81 11.31 -7.40
CA ARG A 92 12.02 12.55 -7.27
C ARG A 92 11.48 12.73 -5.86
N LEU A 93 11.00 11.66 -5.25
CA LEU A 93 10.47 11.71 -3.88
C LEU A 93 11.59 12.02 -2.87
N VAL A 94 12.77 11.41 -3.04
CA VAL A 94 13.96 11.73 -2.23
C VAL A 94 14.40 13.17 -2.43
N ALA A 95 14.36 13.67 -3.67
CA ALA A 95 14.76 15.05 -3.97
C ALA A 95 13.80 16.10 -3.38
N SER A 96 12.57 15.73 -3.07
CA SER A 96 11.58 16.60 -2.40
C SER A 96 11.61 16.52 -0.87
N PHE A 97 12.59 15.86 -0.29
CA PHE A 97 12.74 15.66 1.14
C PHE A 97 12.87 16.98 1.90
N TRP A 98 12.20 17.05 3.03
CA TRP A 98 12.28 18.14 4.01
C TRP A 98 12.06 17.61 5.42
N THR A 99 12.35 18.42 6.43
CA THR A 99 12.12 18.08 7.84
C THR A 99 11.31 19.16 8.54
N VAL A 100 10.65 18.79 9.62
CA VAL A 100 9.88 19.72 10.45
C VAL A 100 10.73 20.90 10.95
N SER A 101 12.03 20.69 11.17
CA SER A 101 12.96 21.73 11.64
C SER A 101 13.21 22.83 10.59
N GLU A 102 12.88 22.62 9.33
CA GLU A 102 13.00 23.62 8.27
C GLU A 102 11.81 24.57 8.21
N ILE A 103 10.71 24.24 8.90
CA ILE A 103 9.51 25.06 8.94
C ILE A 103 9.62 26.09 10.06
N ASN A 104 9.45 27.37 9.69
CA ASN A 104 9.44 28.44 10.67
C ASN A 104 8.02 28.81 11.10
N PHE A 105 7.62 28.34 12.29
CA PHE A 105 6.30 28.62 12.89
C PHE A 105 6.25 29.90 13.71
N SER A 106 7.28 30.75 13.71
CA SER A 106 7.40 31.88 14.66
C SER A 106 6.34 32.97 14.50
N GLN A 107 5.72 33.07 13.32
CA GLN A 107 4.67 34.07 13.05
C GLN A 107 3.26 33.50 13.16
N ASP A 108 3.12 32.18 13.09
CA ASP A 108 1.83 31.51 13.01
C ASP A 108 0.94 31.76 14.22
N GLU A 109 1.52 31.80 15.44
CA GLU A 109 0.75 32.09 16.66
C GLU A 109 0.12 33.49 16.62
N ALA A 110 0.88 34.47 16.15
CA ALA A 110 0.40 35.85 16.03
C ALA A 110 -0.69 35.97 14.94
N ASP A 111 -0.60 35.22 13.88
CA ASP A 111 -1.60 35.21 12.83
C ASP A 111 -2.85 34.42 13.24
N PHE A 112 -2.68 33.33 13.97
CA PHE A 112 -3.79 32.56 14.51
C PHE A 112 -4.65 33.38 15.48
N LEU A 113 -4.04 34.27 16.30
CA LEU A 113 -4.75 35.18 17.21
C LEU A 113 -5.57 36.26 16.50
N LYS A 114 -5.30 36.53 15.20
CA LYS A 114 -6.06 37.50 14.41
C LYS A 114 -7.27 36.90 13.70
N MET A 115 -7.35 35.56 13.64
CA MET A 115 -8.42 34.84 12.98
C MET A 115 -9.70 34.84 13.82
N SER A 116 -10.84 34.74 13.15
CA SER A 116 -12.12 34.50 13.81
C SER A 116 -12.18 33.10 14.44
N GLU A 117 -13.07 32.93 15.41
CA GLU A 117 -13.28 31.62 16.05
C GLU A 117 -13.62 30.52 15.03
N ASN A 118 -14.39 30.84 13.99
CA ASN A 118 -14.76 29.88 12.96
C ASN A 118 -13.56 29.47 12.10
N GLU A 119 -12.68 30.38 11.74
CA GLU A 119 -11.45 30.11 11.01
C GLU A 119 -10.50 29.26 11.85
N CYS A 120 -10.30 29.60 13.11
CA CYS A 120 -9.50 28.82 14.04
C CYS A 120 -10.05 27.40 14.20
N SER A 121 -11.36 27.25 14.38
CA SER A 121 -12.01 25.94 14.49
C SER A 121 -11.84 25.12 13.22
N PHE A 122 -12.00 25.73 12.05
CA PHE A 122 -11.81 25.06 10.78
C PHE A 122 -10.38 24.53 10.61
N ILE A 123 -9.36 25.35 10.88
CA ILE A 123 -7.95 24.97 10.78
C ILE A 123 -7.62 23.84 11.76
N LYS A 124 -8.06 23.93 13.01
CA LYS A 124 -7.84 22.91 14.03
C LYS A 124 -8.40 21.54 13.60
N ASN A 125 -9.61 21.52 13.06
CA ASN A 125 -10.24 20.29 12.61
C ASN A 125 -9.54 19.70 11.38
N ILE A 126 -9.11 20.53 10.43
CA ILE A 126 -8.33 20.07 9.26
C ILE A 126 -6.98 19.48 9.70
N LEU A 127 -6.27 20.14 10.61
CA LEU A 127 -4.99 19.62 11.13
C LEU A 127 -5.18 18.27 11.85
N ALA A 128 -6.24 18.15 12.65
CA ALA A 128 -6.59 16.89 13.30
C ALA A 128 -6.91 15.77 12.30
N PHE A 129 -7.65 16.10 11.24
CA PHE A 129 -7.95 15.16 10.17
C PHE A 129 -6.68 14.66 9.48
N PHE A 130 -5.77 15.55 9.08
CA PHE A 130 -4.53 15.15 8.42
C PHE A 130 -3.62 14.35 9.35
N ALA A 131 -3.45 14.77 10.62
CA ALA A 131 -2.64 14.04 11.58
C ALA A 131 -3.10 12.58 11.76
N ALA A 132 -4.41 12.33 11.72
CA ALA A 132 -4.96 10.97 11.83
C ALA A 132 -4.91 10.21 10.51
N SER A 133 -5.19 10.89 9.37
CA SER A 133 -5.20 10.27 8.05
C SER A 133 -3.83 9.73 7.66
N ASP A 134 -2.76 10.48 7.92
CA ASP A 134 -1.39 10.06 7.62
C ASP A 134 -0.97 8.82 8.43
N GLY A 135 -1.47 8.68 9.65
CA GLY A 135 -1.28 7.47 10.46
C GLY A 135 -1.95 6.25 9.83
N ILE A 136 -3.17 6.39 9.30
CA ILE A 136 -3.90 5.33 8.60
C ILE A 136 -3.21 4.97 7.29
N VAL A 137 -2.77 5.97 6.52
CA VAL A 137 -2.02 5.77 5.28
C VAL A 137 -0.72 5.02 5.55
N ASN A 138 0.02 5.41 6.58
CA ASN A 138 1.28 4.79 6.97
C ASN A 138 1.10 3.31 7.36
N GLU A 139 0.07 3.00 8.15
CA GLU A 139 -0.25 1.61 8.50
C GLU A 139 -0.61 0.78 7.26
N ASN A 140 -1.38 1.35 6.34
CA ASN A 140 -1.78 0.69 5.11
C ASN A 140 -0.60 0.46 4.15
N LEU A 141 0.30 1.44 4.01
CA LEU A 141 1.53 1.31 3.24
C LEU A 141 2.42 0.18 3.79
N ALA A 142 2.57 0.10 5.12
CA ALA A 142 3.36 -0.94 5.76
C ALA A 142 2.78 -2.34 5.51
N ARG A 143 1.47 -2.51 5.76
CA ARG A 143 0.82 -3.83 5.75
C ARG A 143 0.53 -4.36 4.35
N ASN A 144 0.04 -3.50 3.46
CA ASN A 144 -0.52 -3.95 2.18
C ASN A 144 0.43 -3.72 1.01
N PHE A 145 1.20 -2.64 1.01
CA PHE A 145 2.07 -2.32 -0.11
C PHE A 145 3.50 -2.80 0.09
N SER A 146 4.15 -2.44 1.19
CA SER A 146 5.55 -2.79 1.42
C SER A 146 5.78 -4.29 1.60
N ASP A 147 4.78 -5.01 2.11
CA ASP A 147 4.87 -6.46 2.31
C ASP A 147 4.55 -7.24 1.03
N GLU A 148 3.51 -6.82 0.29
CA GLU A 148 3.04 -7.53 -0.90
C GLU A 148 3.94 -7.31 -2.13
N VAL A 149 4.54 -6.13 -2.26
CA VAL A 149 5.35 -5.77 -3.43
C VAL A 149 6.71 -6.47 -3.40
N GLN A 150 7.10 -7.07 -4.52
CA GLN A 150 8.32 -7.87 -4.63
C GLN A 150 9.44 -7.21 -5.45
N ILE A 151 9.17 -6.03 -6.05
CA ILE A 151 10.13 -5.27 -6.84
C ILE A 151 10.93 -4.33 -5.92
N PRO A 152 12.28 -4.41 -5.89
CA PRO A 152 13.12 -3.57 -5.01
C PRO A 152 12.92 -2.07 -5.21
N GLU A 153 12.78 -1.60 -6.47
CA GLU A 153 12.55 -0.20 -6.80
C GLU A 153 11.23 0.32 -6.22
N ALA A 154 10.16 -0.47 -6.29
CA ALA A 154 8.88 -0.13 -5.71
C ALA A 154 8.94 -0.15 -4.17
N LYS A 155 9.64 -1.10 -3.55
CA LYS A 155 9.89 -1.12 -2.10
C LYS A 155 10.65 0.12 -1.64
N SER A 156 11.65 0.55 -2.40
CA SER A 156 12.40 1.77 -2.13
C SER A 156 11.49 3.01 -2.17
N PHE A 157 10.61 3.10 -3.16
CA PHE A 157 9.62 4.17 -3.25
C PHE A 157 8.69 4.20 -2.02
N TYR A 158 8.07 3.07 -1.66
CA TYR A 158 7.17 3.01 -0.52
C TYR A 158 7.86 3.30 0.82
N SER A 159 9.14 2.94 0.97
CA SER A 159 9.87 3.25 2.20
C SER A 159 10.06 4.76 2.39
N VAL A 160 10.34 5.51 1.32
CA VAL A 160 10.43 6.97 1.37
C VAL A 160 9.06 7.61 1.55
N GLN A 161 8.02 7.07 0.91
CA GLN A 161 6.66 7.55 1.12
C GLN A 161 6.25 7.41 2.60
N GLN A 162 6.46 6.25 3.23
CA GLN A 162 6.19 6.05 4.67
C GLN A 162 6.95 7.04 5.55
N PHE A 163 8.19 7.33 5.19
CA PHE A 163 8.98 8.31 5.89
C PHE A 163 8.40 9.73 5.75
N ASN A 164 7.98 10.12 4.56
CA ASN A 164 7.33 11.42 4.32
C ASN A 164 6.00 11.55 5.10
N GLU A 165 5.16 10.50 5.11
CA GLU A 165 3.92 10.49 5.90
C GLU A 165 4.21 10.64 7.41
N THR A 166 5.34 10.12 7.87
CA THR A 166 5.77 10.31 9.26
C THR A 166 6.12 11.77 9.54
N ILE A 167 6.81 12.45 8.61
CA ILE A 167 7.13 13.88 8.72
C ILE A 167 5.87 14.74 8.68
N HIS A 168 4.92 14.41 7.79
CA HIS A 168 3.63 15.08 7.72
C HIS A 168 2.87 14.97 9.04
N SER A 169 2.71 13.75 9.55
CA SER A 169 2.04 13.48 10.82
C SER A 169 2.70 14.22 12.00
N GLN A 170 4.02 14.24 12.05
CA GLN A 170 4.78 15.00 13.03
C GLN A 170 4.49 16.51 12.92
N THR A 171 4.44 17.03 11.69
CA THR A 171 4.20 18.44 11.42
C THR A 171 2.80 18.87 11.87
N TYR A 172 1.76 18.13 11.46
CA TYR A 172 0.39 18.44 11.85
C TYR A 172 0.17 18.32 13.36
N SER A 173 0.77 17.32 13.99
CA SER A 173 0.74 17.15 15.44
C SER A 173 1.42 18.32 16.17
N LEU A 174 2.56 18.79 15.67
CA LEU A 174 3.27 19.93 16.22
C LEU A 174 2.46 21.24 16.07
N MET A 175 1.80 21.42 14.92
CA MET A 175 0.92 22.57 14.69
C MET A 175 -0.26 22.57 15.67
N ILE A 176 -0.90 21.43 15.90
CA ILE A 176 -1.96 21.29 16.91
C ILE A 176 -1.41 21.60 18.31
N ASP A 177 -0.23 21.08 18.63
CA ASP A 177 0.40 21.32 19.95
C ASP A 177 0.67 22.79 20.21
N ARG A 178 1.03 23.56 19.19
CA ARG A 178 1.31 25.01 19.27
C ARG A 178 0.05 25.85 19.28
N TYR A 179 -0.93 25.56 18.41
CA TYR A 179 -2.10 26.43 18.22
C TYR A 179 -3.23 26.14 19.18
N VAL A 180 -3.26 24.96 19.80
CA VAL A 180 -4.31 24.57 20.75
C VAL A 180 -3.74 24.54 22.15
N THR A 181 -4.00 25.57 22.92
CA THR A 181 -3.51 25.71 24.30
C THR A 181 -4.34 24.94 25.33
N ASN A 182 -5.64 24.72 25.04
CA ASN A 182 -6.52 23.94 25.92
C ASN A 182 -6.20 22.45 25.79
N VAL A 183 -5.88 21.82 26.93
CA VAL A 183 -5.44 20.40 26.97
C VAL A 183 -6.57 19.43 26.59
N ASP A 184 -7.79 19.73 27.00
CA ASP A 184 -8.95 18.86 26.71
C ASP A 184 -9.31 18.94 25.20
N GLU A 185 -9.33 20.14 24.63
CA GLU A 185 -9.52 20.37 23.19
C GLU A 185 -8.42 19.69 22.38
N LYS A 186 -7.16 19.85 22.77
CA LYS A 186 -6.02 19.19 22.13
C LYS A 186 -6.17 17.67 22.15
N THR A 187 -6.52 17.12 23.29
CA THR A 187 -6.73 15.67 23.44
C THR A 187 -7.91 15.19 22.56
N HIS A 188 -8.98 15.98 22.51
CA HIS A 188 -10.14 15.67 21.67
C HIS A 188 -9.77 15.69 20.18
N LEU A 189 -9.06 16.70 19.72
CA LEU A 189 -8.62 16.82 18.33
C LEU A 189 -7.70 15.67 17.90
N LEU A 190 -6.71 15.32 18.72
CA LEU A 190 -5.76 14.24 18.41
C LEU A 190 -6.36 12.83 18.48
N ARG A 191 -7.46 12.65 19.22
CA ARG A 191 -8.16 11.35 19.34
C ARG A 191 -9.44 11.27 18.52
N GLY A 192 -10.14 12.37 18.33
CA GLY A 192 -11.46 12.40 17.69
C GLY A 192 -11.46 12.06 16.19
N ALA A 193 -10.32 12.21 15.54
CA ALA A 193 -10.17 11.83 14.13
C ALA A 193 -9.98 10.31 13.94
N GLN A 194 -9.92 9.51 15.01
CA GLN A 194 -9.79 8.05 14.98
C GLN A 194 -11.14 7.32 15.12
N THR A 195 -12.24 8.03 15.30
CA THR A 195 -13.61 7.51 15.39
C THR A 195 -14.46 7.97 14.21
#